data_87fe263937f1e7a9ad54ea7ab52ce9cf
#
_entry.id   87fe263937f1e7a9ad54ea7ab52ce9cf
#
_cell.length_a   1.000
_cell.length_b   1.000
_cell.length_c   1.000
_cell.angle_alpha   90.00
_cell.angle_beta   90.00
_cell.angle_gamma   90.00
#
_symmetry.space_group_name_H-M   'P 1'
#
loop_
_entity.id
_entity.type
_entity.pdbx_description
1 polymer ?
#
loop_
_entity_poly.entity_id
_entity_poly.type
_entity_poly.pdbx_seq_one_letter_code
_entity_poly.pdbx_strand_id
1 'polypeptide(L)'
;MSEQLHHLSIDLETYSEVNIGKAGAYRYILDPSFEILLFAYSLDGMPVERIDVASGQVIPLWLKSAIKNPLYIKHAYNAAFEWFALSKYLGLLPPDQWRDTMLHALYCGYPASLDAAGK
;
A
#
# COMPACT_ATOMS: atom_id res chain seq x y z
N MET A 1 -18.47 19.07 16.42
CA MET A 1 -17.22 19.21 15.66
C MET A 1 -17.09 18.07 14.67
N SER A 2 -16.94 18.39 13.41
CA SER A 2 -16.80 17.37 12.40
C SER A 2 -15.37 16.85 12.35
N GLU A 3 -15.24 15.55 12.20
CA GLU A 3 -13.93 14.93 12.01
C GLU A 3 -13.56 15.01 10.53
N GLN A 4 -12.34 15.44 10.26
CA GLN A 4 -11.88 15.59 8.91
C GLN A 4 -11.21 14.30 8.43
N LEU A 5 -11.59 13.84 7.25
CA LEU A 5 -10.93 12.71 6.62
C LEU A 5 -9.59 13.15 6.03
N HIS A 6 -8.61 12.29 6.15
CA HIS A 6 -7.32 12.45 5.52
C HIS A 6 -7.15 11.43 4.41
N HIS A 7 -6.32 11.73 3.44
CA HIS A 7 -6.03 10.82 2.33
C HIS A 7 -4.55 10.49 2.32
N LEU A 8 -4.25 9.22 2.46
CA LEU A 8 -2.89 8.72 2.53
C LEU A 8 -2.63 7.81 1.33
N SER A 9 -1.83 8.30 0.40
CA SER A 9 -1.42 7.49 -0.75
C SER A 9 -0.19 6.69 -0.38
N ILE A 10 -0.17 5.41 -0.73
CA ILE A 10 0.88 4.48 -0.32
C ILE A 10 1.37 3.71 -1.53
N ASP A 11 2.69 3.55 -1.63
CA ASP A 11 3.33 2.72 -2.63
C ASP A 11 4.49 1.98 -1.97
N LEU A 12 4.51 0.65 -2.12
CA LEU A 12 5.51 -0.20 -1.51
C LEU A 12 6.40 -0.82 -2.58
N GLU A 13 7.70 -0.91 -2.28
CA GLU A 13 8.59 -1.83 -2.98
C GLU A 13 8.93 -2.96 -2.03
N THR A 14 8.85 -4.20 -2.54
CA THR A 14 8.94 -5.39 -1.71
C THR A 14 9.84 -6.43 -2.35
N TYR A 15 10.21 -7.43 -1.55
CA TYR A 15 10.96 -8.59 -2.01
C TYR A 15 10.36 -9.86 -1.41
N SER A 16 10.43 -10.94 -2.17
CA SER A 16 10.12 -12.29 -1.71
C SER A 16 10.79 -13.28 -2.66
N GLU A 17 11.22 -14.41 -2.14
CA GLU A 17 11.77 -15.47 -2.98
C GLU A 17 10.69 -16.15 -3.82
N VAL A 18 9.43 -15.97 -3.47
CA VAL A 18 8.30 -16.56 -4.19
C VAL A 18 8.05 -15.79 -5.49
N ASN A 19 7.85 -16.53 -6.58
CA ASN A 19 7.50 -15.91 -7.86
C ASN A 19 6.02 -15.51 -7.84
N ILE A 20 5.74 -14.21 -7.80
CA ILE A 20 4.38 -13.70 -7.67
C ILE A 20 3.51 -14.08 -8.87
N GLY A 21 4.11 -14.16 -10.07
CA GLY A 21 3.37 -14.51 -11.28
C GLY A 21 2.87 -15.95 -11.28
N LYS A 22 3.58 -16.86 -10.60
CA LYS A 22 3.20 -18.26 -10.53
C LYS A 22 2.36 -18.58 -9.28
N ALA A 23 2.75 -18.01 -8.14
CA ALA A 23 2.14 -18.37 -6.86
C ALA A 23 1.06 -17.41 -6.40
N GLY A 24 1.04 -16.19 -6.94
CA GLY A 24 0.08 -15.16 -6.54
C GLY A 24 0.58 -14.32 -5.37
N ALA A 25 -0.08 -13.18 -5.17
CA ALA A 25 0.34 -12.20 -4.16
C ALA A 25 0.25 -12.75 -2.73
N TYR A 26 -0.75 -13.58 -2.46
CA TYR A 26 -0.95 -14.14 -1.13
C TYR A 26 0.28 -14.93 -0.67
N ARG A 27 0.73 -15.89 -1.50
CA ARG A 27 1.88 -16.71 -1.14
C ARG A 27 3.17 -15.91 -1.14
N TYR A 28 3.27 -14.94 -2.05
CA TYR A 28 4.42 -14.03 -2.11
C TYR A 28 4.60 -13.29 -0.78
N ILE A 29 3.52 -12.74 -0.25
CA ILE A 29 3.56 -11.95 0.97
C ILE A 29 3.73 -12.82 2.21
N LEU A 30 3.14 -14.02 2.25
CA LEU A 30 3.21 -14.87 3.43
C LEU A 30 4.53 -15.62 3.56
N ASP A 31 5.35 -15.64 2.51
CA ASP A 31 6.62 -16.33 2.58
C ASP A 31 7.53 -15.68 3.62
N PRO A 32 8.32 -16.48 4.37
CA PRO A 32 9.25 -15.92 5.36
C PRO A 32 10.28 -14.97 4.78
N SER A 33 10.58 -15.07 3.49
CA SER A 33 11.52 -14.17 2.82
C SER A 33 10.92 -12.81 2.46
N PHE A 34 9.60 -12.66 2.59
CA PHE A 34 8.94 -11.40 2.23
C PHE A 34 9.41 -10.27 3.11
N GLU A 35 9.77 -9.15 2.48
CA GLU A 35 10.08 -7.93 3.21
C GLU A 35 9.66 -6.69 2.41
N ILE A 36 9.34 -5.63 3.14
CA ILE A 36 9.09 -4.33 2.56
C ILE A 36 10.44 -3.62 2.46
N LEU A 37 10.82 -3.23 1.25
CA LEU A 37 12.09 -2.57 1.01
C LEU A 37 11.99 -1.05 1.10
N LEU A 38 10.90 -0.52 0.54
CA LEU A 38 10.67 0.92 0.48
C LEU A 38 9.20 1.21 0.74
N PHE A 39 8.94 2.22 1.55
CA PHE A 39 7.60 2.70 1.85
C PHE A 39 7.51 4.15 1.41
N ALA A 40 6.79 4.40 0.32
CA ALA A 40 6.55 5.76 -0.16
C ALA A 40 5.13 6.16 0.18
N TYR A 41 4.95 7.40 0.58
CA TYR A 41 3.61 7.89 0.93
C TYR A 41 3.48 9.38 0.66
N SER A 42 2.23 9.79 0.50
CA SER A 42 1.87 11.20 0.38
C SER A 42 0.60 11.44 1.19
N LEU A 43 0.66 12.37 2.11
CA LEU A 43 -0.48 12.71 2.97
C LEU A 43 -1.17 13.95 2.42
N ASP A 44 -2.47 13.82 2.13
CA ASP A 44 -3.33 14.94 1.71
C ASP A 44 -2.75 15.76 0.55
N GLY A 45 -2.13 15.06 -0.42
CA GLY A 45 -1.59 15.71 -1.60
C GLY A 45 -0.26 16.42 -1.40
N MET A 46 0.37 16.25 -0.25
CA MET A 46 1.69 16.82 0.02
C MET A 46 2.77 16.06 -0.78
N PRO A 47 4.00 16.59 -0.84
CA PRO A 47 5.06 15.89 -1.56
C PRO A 47 5.30 14.49 -1.04
N VAL A 48 5.71 13.59 -1.95
CA VAL A 48 5.97 12.19 -1.61
C VAL A 48 7.17 12.09 -0.68
N GLU A 49 7.00 11.35 0.41
CA GLU A 49 8.07 10.99 1.32
C GLU A 49 8.42 9.52 1.13
N ARG A 50 9.68 9.17 1.34
CA ARG A 50 10.14 7.79 1.20
C ARG A 50 10.86 7.34 2.46
N ILE A 51 10.57 6.11 2.87
CA ILE A 51 11.22 5.47 4.00
C ILE A 51 11.95 4.26 3.46
N ASP A 52 13.28 4.27 3.55
CA ASP A 52 14.11 3.17 3.06
C ASP A 52 14.23 2.11 4.15
N VAL A 53 13.25 1.22 4.18
CA VAL A 53 13.17 0.18 5.22
C VAL A 53 14.34 -0.78 5.10
N ALA A 54 14.77 -1.07 3.86
CA ALA A 54 15.87 -2.02 3.64
C ALA A 54 17.18 -1.53 4.23
N SER A 55 17.40 -0.22 4.30
CA SER A 55 18.63 0.33 4.87
C SER A 55 18.53 0.60 6.36
N GLY A 56 17.40 0.27 6.98
CA GLY A 56 17.23 0.39 8.43
C GLY A 56 16.39 1.54 8.90
N GLN A 57 15.81 2.34 7.98
CA GLN A 57 14.90 3.37 8.41
C GLN A 57 13.61 2.76 8.93
N VAL A 58 13.03 3.40 9.94
CA VAL A 58 11.86 2.88 10.64
C VAL A 58 10.64 3.70 10.25
N ILE A 59 9.51 3.02 10.04
CA ILE A 59 8.24 3.68 9.80
C ILE A 59 7.83 4.41 11.09
N PRO A 60 7.61 5.73 11.04
CA PRO A 60 7.28 6.49 12.24
C PRO A 60 6.00 6.01 12.91
N LEU A 61 5.93 6.14 14.22
CA LEU A 61 4.77 5.70 14.98
C LEU A 61 3.50 6.42 14.53
N TRP A 62 3.58 7.72 14.23
CA TRP A 62 2.40 8.46 13.77
C TRP A 62 1.83 7.88 12.48
N LEU A 63 2.72 7.42 11.58
CA LEU A 63 2.30 6.85 10.31
C LEU A 63 1.65 5.48 10.50
N LYS A 64 2.21 4.67 11.40
CA LYS A 64 1.58 3.39 11.75
C LYS A 64 0.19 3.62 12.32
N SER A 65 0.04 4.62 13.17
CA SER A 65 -1.26 4.96 13.75
C SER A 65 -2.23 5.46 12.68
N ALA A 66 -1.75 6.28 11.75
CA ALA A 66 -2.57 6.78 10.64
C ALA A 66 -3.09 5.64 9.77
N ILE A 67 -2.25 4.66 9.48
CA ILE A 67 -2.65 3.51 8.65
C ILE A 67 -3.78 2.74 9.33
N LYS A 68 -3.79 2.67 10.64
CA LYS A 68 -4.84 1.99 11.41
C LYS A 68 -6.06 2.85 11.66
N ASN A 69 -5.97 4.15 11.45
CA ASN A 69 -7.02 5.11 11.81
C ASN A 69 -8.08 5.17 10.71
N PRO A 70 -9.38 4.95 11.04
CA PRO A 70 -10.44 5.00 10.03
C PRO A 70 -10.64 6.38 9.40
N LEU A 71 -10.13 7.45 10.01
CA LEU A 71 -10.20 8.78 9.42
C LEU A 71 -9.16 9.00 8.31
N TYR A 72 -8.26 8.05 8.12
CA TYR A 72 -7.28 8.08 7.05
C TYR A 72 -7.71 7.07 5.98
N ILE A 73 -8.12 7.58 4.82
CA ILE A 73 -8.47 6.74 3.67
C ILE A 73 -7.17 6.45 2.92
N LYS A 74 -6.86 5.17 2.74
CA LYS A 74 -5.62 4.73 2.11
C LYS A 74 -5.86 4.50 0.62
N HIS A 75 -5.00 5.06 -0.20
CA HIS A 75 -5.05 4.92 -1.65
C HIS A 75 -3.80 4.21 -2.14
N ALA A 76 -3.96 3.21 -2.98
CA ALA A 76 -2.82 2.50 -3.56
C ALA A 76 -3.20 2.00 -4.95
N TYR A 77 -2.20 1.88 -5.84
CA TYR A 77 -2.45 1.43 -7.21
C TYR A 77 -2.99 0.00 -7.24
N ASN A 78 -2.48 -0.85 -6.35
CA ASN A 78 -3.03 -2.20 -6.15
C ASN A 78 -3.32 -2.33 -4.66
N ALA A 79 -4.45 -1.78 -4.24
CA ALA A 79 -4.76 -1.63 -2.82
C ALA A 79 -4.83 -2.96 -2.09
N ALA A 80 -5.29 -4.03 -2.74
CA ALA A 80 -5.35 -5.35 -2.12
C ALA A 80 -3.95 -5.83 -1.72
N PHE A 81 -2.96 -5.60 -2.57
CA PHE A 81 -1.59 -5.99 -2.28
C PHE A 81 -1.03 -5.19 -1.10
N GLU A 82 -1.12 -3.86 -1.15
CA GLU A 82 -0.63 -3.01 -0.08
C GLU A 82 -1.34 -3.28 1.23
N TRP A 83 -2.66 -3.46 1.18
CA TRP A 83 -3.43 -3.78 2.37
C TRP A 83 -2.94 -5.07 3.02
N PHE A 84 -2.75 -6.12 2.22
CA PHE A 84 -2.34 -7.41 2.75
C PHE A 84 -0.91 -7.37 3.29
N ALA A 85 0.00 -6.73 2.55
CA ALA A 85 1.39 -6.59 2.98
C ALA A 85 1.50 -5.83 4.30
N LEU A 86 0.78 -4.72 4.43
CA LEU A 86 0.80 -3.93 5.65
C LEU A 86 0.05 -4.61 6.80
N SER A 87 -0.99 -5.41 6.49
CA SER A 87 -1.67 -6.20 7.52
C SER A 87 -0.75 -7.24 8.11
N LYS A 88 0.13 -7.85 7.31
CA LYS A 88 1.13 -8.78 7.82
C LYS A 88 2.11 -8.07 8.75
N TYR A 89 2.48 -6.85 8.42
CA TYR A 89 3.48 -6.09 9.16
C TYR A 89 2.93 -5.45 10.44
N LEU A 90 1.70 -4.89 10.35
CA LEU A 90 1.10 -4.10 11.45
C LEU A 90 -0.02 -4.83 12.19
N GLY A 91 -0.43 -6.01 11.72
CA GLY A 91 -1.63 -6.67 12.18
C GLY A 91 -2.80 -6.37 11.26
N LEU A 92 -3.84 -7.20 11.31
CA LEU A 92 -4.96 -7.11 10.37
C LEU A 92 -5.57 -5.71 10.36
N LEU A 93 -5.66 -5.13 9.17
CA LEU A 93 -6.21 -3.80 8.96
C LEU A 93 -7.61 -3.92 8.35
N PRO A 94 -8.54 -3.02 8.72
CA PRO A 94 -9.87 -3.01 8.07
C PRO A 94 -9.74 -2.68 6.59
N PRO A 95 -10.31 -3.51 5.69
CA PRO A 95 -10.15 -3.29 4.26
C PRO A 95 -11.03 -2.17 3.70
N ASP A 96 -12.09 -1.79 4.39
CA ASP A 96 -13.07 -0.83 3.90
C ASP A 96 -12.53 0.60 3.79
N GLN A 97 -11.36 0.87 4.35
CA GLN A 97 -10.73 2.19 4.31
C GLN A 97 -9.73 2.32 3.17
N TRP A 98 -9.60 1.28 2.34
CA TRP A 98 -8.64 1.25 1.24
C TRP A 98 -9.33 1.50 -0.09
N ARG A 99 -8.69 2.27 -0.96
CA ARG A 99 -9.19 2.61 -2.29
C ARG A 99 -8.16 2.22 -3.33
N ASP A 100 -8.61 1.52 -4.35
CA ASP A 100 -7.75 1.03 -5.41
C ASP A 100 -7.70 2.06 -6.54
N THR A 101 -6.57 2.73 -6.69
CA THR A 101 -6.41 3.74 -7.73
C THR A 101 -6.36 3.12 -9.12
N MET A 102 -6.04 1.83 -9.23
CA MET A 102 -6.10 1.13 -10.51
C MET A 102 -7.55 1.07 -11.02
N LEU A 103 -8.51 0.75 -10.13
CA LEU A 103 -9.92 0.77 -10.49
C LEU A 103 -10.37 2.18 -10.86
N HIS A 104 -9.94 3.16 -10.10
CA HIS A 104 -10.27 4.55 -10.39
C HIS A 104 -9.73 4.96 -11.76
N ALA A 105 -8.51 4.54 -12.09
CA ALA A 105 -7.91 4.85 -13.38
C ALA A 105 -8.74 4.28 -14.53
N LEU A 106 -9.27 3.06 -14.38
CA LEU A 106 -10.15 2.47 -15.39
C LEU A 106 -11.42 3.28 -15.57
N TYR A 107 -12.02 3.72 -14.48
CA TYR A 107 -13.22 4.56 -14.54
C TYR A 107 -12.97 5.89 -15.22
N CYS A 108 -11.76 6.40 -15.08
CA CYS A 108 -11.39 7.67 -15.72
C CYS A 108 -11.00 7.52 -17.19
N GLY A 109 -11.17 6.33 -17.77
CA GLY A 109 -10.94 6.09 -19.18
C GLY A 109 -9.52 5.70 -19.55
N TYR A 110 -8.71 5.30 -18.60
CA TYR A 110 -7.37 4.81 -18.92
C TYR A 110 -7.44 3.49 -19.66
N PRO A 111 -6.49 3.24 -20.59
CA PRO A 111 -6.49 2.00 -21.36
C PRO A 111 -6.29 0.77 -20.46
N ALA A 112 -6.93 -0.34 -20.86
CA ALA A 112 -6.75 -1.60 -20.14
C ALA A 112 -5.30 -2.07 -20.14
N SER A 113 -4.53 -1.70 -21.16
CA SER A 113 -3.12 -2.03 -21.23
C SER A 113 -2.32 -1.41 -20.07
N LEU A 114 -2.82 -0.36 -19.46
CA LEU A 114 -2.19 0.22 -18.30
C LEU A 114 -2.21 -0.74 -17.11
N ASP A 115 -3.30 -1.48 -16.95
CA ASP A 115 -3.37 -2.53 -15.93
C ASP A 115 -2.32 -3.59 -16.16
N ALA A 116 -2.20 -4.06 -17.39
CA ALA A 116 -1.21 -5.07 -17.73
C ALA A 116 0.20 -4.57 -17.44
N ALA A 117 0.46 -3.30 -17.71
CA ALA A 117 1.76 -2.70 -17.44
C ALA A 117 2.03 -2.57 -15.94
N GLY A 118 0.99 -2.45 -15.13
CA GLY A 118 1.11 -2.31 -13.69
C GLY A 118 1.36 -3.61 -12.95
N LYS A 119 1.40 -4.71 -13.65
CA LYS A 119 1.62 -6.03 -13.01
C LYS A 119 3.11 -6.41 -12.98
#